data_936d2aa54ae0e76445ef9c4f4cf0a51d
#
_entry.id   936d2aa54ae0e76445ef9c4f4cf0a51d
#
_cell.length_a   1.000
_cell.length_b   1.000
_cell.length_c   1.000
_cell.angle_alpha   90.00
_cell.angle_beta   90.00
_cell.angle_gamma   90.00
#
_symmetry.space_group_name_H-M   'P 1'
#
loop_
_entity.id
_entity.type
_entity.pdbx_description
1 polymer ?
#
loop_
_entity_poly.entity_id
_entity_poly.type
_entity_poly.pdbx_seq_one_letter_code
_entity_poly.pdbx_strand_id
1 'polypeptide(L)'
;IPIKPFILPRDEAVKLMHDNGEKYKEEHIGDLPDDAVISFYKQGDYTDMCVGPHLCYTKALKAFKITGQSGAYWKNDKNNKMLTRIKGIAFPTQQELDDYLKLLEEAQRRDHRKIGKEMNLFMLYFQV
;
A
#
# COMPACT_ATOMS: atom_id res chain seq x y z
N ILE A 1 1.60 14.10 -15.60
CA ILE A 1 1.00 12.97 -16.34
C ILE A 1 -0.42 12.76 -15.86
N PRO A 2 -1.42 12.73 -16.75
CA PRO A 2 -2.79 12.45 -16.37
C PRO A 2 -2.96 10.99 -15.96
N ILE A 3 -3.84 10.75 -14.97
CA ILE A 3 -4.23 9.42 -14.53
C ILE A 3 -5.67 9.21 -14.97
N LYS A 4 -5.90 8.31 -15.91
CA LYS A 4 -7.21 8.13 -16.55
C LYS A 4 -7.83 6.79 -16.16
N PRO A 5 -9.06 6.79 -15.63
CA PRO A 5 -9.80 5.55 -15.38
C PRO A 5 -10.41 5.00 -16.68
N PHE A 6 -10.52 3.69 -16.74
CA PHE A 6 -11.30 3.00 -17.78
C PHE A 6 -11.79 1.65 -17.27
N ILE A 7 -12.78 1.11 -17.95
CA ILE A 7 -13.41 -0.16 -17.58
C ILE A 7 -13.27 -1.13 -18.74
N LEU A 8 -12.96 -2.39 -18.43
CA LEU A 8 -12.91 -3.48 -19.40
C LEU A 8 -13.87 -4.61 -19.02
N PRO A 9 -14.43 -5.32 -20.02
CA PRO A 9 -15.07 -6.60 -19.78
C PRO A 9 -14.07 -7.59 -19.16
N ARG A 10 -14.59 -8.59 -18.43
CA ARG A 10 -13.76 -9.58 -17.71
C ARG A 10 -12.71 -10.23 -18.62
N ASP A 11 -13.12 -10.69 -19.80
CA ASP A 11 -12.22 -11.37 -20.72
C ASP A 11 -11.05 -10.50 -21.17
N GLU A 12 -11.33 -9.24 -21.48
CA GLU A 12 -10.31 -8.26 -21.86
C GLU A 12 -9.42 -7.87 -20.67
N ALA A 13 -10.00 -7.79 -19.48
CA ALA A 13 -9.27 -7.51 -18.25
C ALA A 13 -8.26 -8.62 -17.92
N VAL A 14 -8.69 -9.87 -18.00
CA VAL A 14 -7.83 -11.05 -17.80
C VAL A 14 -6.70 -11.07 -18.82
N LYS A 15 -7.02 -10.83 -20.09
CA LYS A 15 -6.03 -10.77 -21.17
C LYS A 15 -4.98 -9.68 -20.92
N LEU A 16 -5.42 -8.48 -20.52
CA LEU A 16 -4.51 -7.39 -20.22
C LEU A 16 -3.55 -7.73 -19.07
N MET A 17 -4.05 -8.32 -18.00
CA MET A 17 -3.22 -8.71 -16.87
C MET A 17 -2.28 -9.87 -17.23
N HIS A 18 -2.73 -10.80 -18.03
CA HIS A 18 -1.90 -11.89 -18.54
C HIS A 18 -0.76 -11.37 -19.40
N ASP A 19 -1.05 -10.48 -20.36
CA ASP A 19 -0.06 -9.88 -21.27
C ASP A 19 0.98 -9.04 -20.52
N ASN A 20 0.58 -8.42 -19.40
CA ASN A 20 1.47 -7.65 -18.54
C ASN A 20 2.25 -8.51 -17.53
N GLY A 21 2.03 -9.82 -17.50
CA GLY A 21 2.67 -10.73 -16.57
C GLY A 21 2.19 -10.62 -15.12
N GLU A 22 1.02 -10.04 -14.91
CA GLU A 22 0.42 -9.79 -13.59
C GLU A 22 -0.41 -10.98 -13.07
N LYS A 23 0.26 -12.07 -12.78
CA LYS A 23 -0.32 -13.34 -12.32
C LYS A 23 -1.32 -13.19 -11.17
N TYR A 24 -0.98 -12.41 -10.15
CA TYR A 24 -1.82 -12.26 -8.96
C TYR A 24 -3.09 -11.47 -9.24
N LYS A 25 -3.01 -10.48 -10.11
CA LYS A 25 -4.16 -9.69 -10.53
C LYS A 25 -5.08 -10.50 -11.43
N GLU A 26 -4.53 -11.32 -12.31
CA GLU A 26 -5.28 -12.27 -13.12
C GLU A 26 -6.07 -13.24 -12.25
N GLU A 27 -5.44 -13.83 -11.24
CA GLU A 27 -6.07 -14.68 -10.24
C GLU A 27 -7.17 -13.95 -9.46
N HIS A 28 -6.91 -12.71 -9.06
CA HIS A 28 -7.87 -11.88 -8.34
C HIS A 28 -9.14 -11.61 -9.17
N ILE A 29 -9.01 -11.34 -10.46
CA ILE A 29 -10.16 -11.19 -11.36
C ILE A 29 -11.00 -12.46 -11.39
N GLY A 30 -10.36 -13.63 -11.39
CA GLY A 30 -11.05 -14.92 -11.32
C GLY A 30 -11.90 -15.11 -10.06
N ASP A 31 -11.51 -14.51 -8.96
CA ASP A 31 -12.22 -14.57 -7.68
C ASP A 31 -13.35 -13.55 -7.54
N LEU A 32 -13.44 -12.57 -8.43
CA LEU A 32 -14.49 -11.54 -8.38
C LEU A 32 -15.84 -12.12 -8.84
N PRO A 33 -16.97 -11.60 -8.30
CA PRO A 33 -18.30 -11.95 -8.77
C PRO A 33 -18.47 -11.71 -10.28
N ASP A 34 -19.37 -12.46 -10.91
CA ASP A 34 -19.58 -12.37 -12.37
C ASP A 34 -20.08 -11.00 -12.82
N ASP A 35 -20.79 -10.29 -11.95
CA ASP A 35 -21.32 -8.94 -12.18
C ASP A 35 -20.36 -7.82 -11.75
N ALA A 36 -19.16 -8.16 -11.28
CA ALA A 36 -18.19 -7.17 -10.84
C ALA A 36 -17.72 -6.26 -11.98
N VAL A 37 -17.68 -4.97 -11.72
CA VAL A 37 -17.09 -3.98 -12.62
C VAL A 37 -15.57 -3.97 -12.41
N ILE A 38 -14.83 -4.24 -13.48
CA ILE A 38 -13.37 -4.29 -13.43
C ILE A 38 -12.82 -2.99 -14.01
N SER A 39 -12.27 -2.15 -13.14
CA SER A 39 -11.75 -0.84 -13.48
C SER A 39 -10.22 -0.80 -13.42
N PHE A 40 -9.67 0.05 -14.27
CA PHE A 40 -8.23 0.27 -14.42
C PHE A 40 -7.92 1.75 -14.41
N TYR A 41 -6.68 2.07 -14.09
CA TYR A 41 -6.14 3.41 -14.23
C TYR A 41 -4.88 3.38 -15.08
N LYS A 42 -4.83 4.29 -16.04
CA LYS A 42 -3.68 4.45 -16.94
C LYS A 42 -2.93 5.73 -16.63
N GLN A 43 -1.63 5.58 -16.40
CA GLN A 43 -0.70 6.69 -16.14
C GLN A 43 0.50 6.55 -17.09
N GLY A 44 0.49 7.29 -18.21
CA GLY A 44 1.51 7.11 -19.25
C GLY A 44 1.47 5.69 -19.79
N ASP A 45 2.59 5.01 -19.73
CA ASP A 45 2.73 3.61 -20.18
C ASP A 45 2.37 2.59 -19.09
N TYR A 46 2.12 3.06 -17.88
CA TYR A 46 1.74 2.22 -16.75
C TYR A 46 0.23 2.09 -16.63
N THR A 47 -0.25 0.86 -16.52
CA THR A 47 -1.66 0.55 -16.33
C THR A 47 -1.82 -0.44 -15.19
N ASP A 48 -2.75 -0.16 -14.28
CA ASP A 48 -3.03 -1.04 -13.17
C ASP A 48 -4.52 -1.14 -12.86
N MET A 49 -4.91 -2.28 -12.28
CA MET A 49 -6.27 -2.53 -11.84
C MET A 49 -6.50 -1.90 -10.47
N CYS A 50 -7.53 -1.07 -10.35
CA CYS A 50 -7.90 -0.47 -9.08
C CYS A 50 -9.36 0.00 -9.10
N VAL A 51 -10.03 -0.13 -7.97
CA VAL A 51 -11.38 0.40 -7.79
C VAL A 51 -11.38 1.93 -7.75
N GLY A 52 -10.29 2.53 -7.28
CA GLY A 52 -10.19 3.98 -7.12
C GLY A 52 -10.88 4.50 -5.85
N PRO A 53 -11.08 5.82 -5.74
CA PRO A 53 -10.62 6.84 -6.69
C PRO A 53 -9.10 7.09 -6.66
N HIS A 54 -8.59 7.62 -7.75
CA HIS A 54 -7.19 8.06 -7.87
C HIS A 54 -7.13 9.57 -8.15
N LEU A 55 -5.95 10.15 -7.96
CA LEU A 55 -5.67 11.52 -8.41
C LEU A 55 -5.84 11.62 -9.93
N CYS A 56 -6.35 12.76 -10.41
CA CYS A 56 -6.51 12.99 -11.85
C CYS A 56 -5.17 13.23 -12.56
N TYR A 57 -4.18 13.75 -11.84
CA TYR A 57 -2.86 14.09 -12.37
C TYR A 57 -1.78 13.81 -11.34
N THR A 58 -0.63 13.33 -11.78
CA THR A 58 0.54 13.14 -10.92
C THR A 58 1.08 14.47 -10.36
N LYS A 59 0.81 15.59 -11.02
CA LYS A 59 1.23 16.92 -10.58
C LYS A 59 0.63 17.32 -9.21
N ALA A 60 -0.49 16.76 -8.83
CA ALA A 60 -1.09 16.99 -7.52
C ALA A 60 -0.27 16.41 -6.37
N LEU A 61 0.54 15.38 -6.65
CA LEU A 61 1.43 14.77 -5.69
C LEU A 61 2.74 15.57 -5.62
N LYS A 62 2.86 16.46 -4.63
CA LYS A 62 4.03 17.33 -4.49
C LYS A 62 5.06 16.81 -3.49
N ALA A 63 4.63 16.07 -2.50
CA ALA A 63 5.49 15.53 -1.46
C ALA A 63 5.07 14.11 -1.12
N PHE A 64 6.00 13.16 -1.18
CA PHE A 64 5.77 11.78 -0.76
C PHE A 64 7.06 11.18 -0.19
N LYS A 65 6.89 10.14 0.61
CA LYS A 65 8.02 9.36 1.11
C LYS A 65 7.61 7.90 1.25
N ILE A 66 8.50 7.00 0.86
CA ILE A 66 8.37 5.57 1.16
C ILE A 66 8.83 5.37 2.60
N THR A 67 7.93 4.88 3.45
CA THR A 67 8.17 4.78 4.90
C THR A 67 8.65 3.40 5.33
N GLY A 68 8.46 2.38 4.52
CA GLY A 68 8.93 1.05 4.86
C GLY A 68 8.50 -0.03 3.90
N GLN A 69 9.00 -1.22 4.15
CA GLN A 69 8.61 -2.43 3.45
C GLN A 69 8.41 -3.56 4.44
N SER A 70 7.51 -4.47 4.14
CA SER A 70 7.23 -5.64 4.94
C SER A 70 6.75 -6.80 4.07
N GLY A 71 6.89 -8.04 4.58
CA GLY A 71 6.31 -9.19 3.93
C GLY A 71 4.80 -9.26 4.15
N ALA A 72 4.08 -9.76 3.18
CA ALA A 72 2.65 -10.03 3.28
C ALA A 72 2.31 -11.28 2.47
N TYR A 73 1.60 -12.22 3.06
CA TYR A 73 1.15 -13.40 2.34
C TYR A 73 0.00 -13.06 1.40
N TRP A 74 0.05 -13.61 0.19
CA TRP A 74 -1.03 -13.46 -0.78
C TRP A 74 -2.35 -13.97 -0.19
N LYS A 75 -3.41 -13.15 -0.26
CA LYS A 75 -4.73 -13.42 0.35
C LYS A 75 -4.70 -13.71 1.86
N ASN A 76 -3.69 -13.19 2.57
CA ASN A 76 -3.48 -13.41 4.00
C ASN A 76 -3.35 -14.89 4.40
N ASP A 77 -3.00 -15.76 3.47
CA ASP A 77 -2.82 -17.19 3.71
C ASP A 77 -1.33 -17.54 3.78
N LYS A 78 -0.90 -18.11 4.89
CA LYS A 78 0.48 -18.53 5.13
C LYS A 78 0.99 -19.58 4.12
N ASN A 79 0.09 -20.32 3.50
CA ASN A 79 0.42 -21.31 2.48
C ASN A 79 0.69 -20.69 1.11
N ASN A 80 0.30 -19.43 0.91
CA ASN A 80 0.56 -18.69 -0.31
C ASN A 80 1.92 -18.03 -0.28
N LYS A 81 2.36 -17.56 -1.45
CA LYS A 81 3.62 -16.85 -1.60
C LYS A 81 3.64 -15.55 -0.78
N MET A 82 4.75 -15.30 -0.12
CA MET A 82 4.99 -14.02 0.53
C MET A 82 5.37 -12.97 -0.51
N LEU A 83 4.62 -11.87 -0.53
CA LEU A 83 4.88 -10.71 -1.36
C LEU A 83 5.50 -9.59 -0.51
N THR A 84 6.10 -8.62 -1.17
CA THR A 84 6.63 -7.43 -0.51
C THR A 84 5.58 -6.31 -0.55
N ARG A 85 5.24 -5.80 0.63
CA ARG A 85 4.37 -4.63 0.78
C ARG A 85 5.21 -3.39 0.98
N ILE A 86 5.10 -2.45 0.07
CA ILE A 86 5.77 -1.15 0.17
C ILE A 86 4.76 -0.13 0.70
N LYS A 87 5.12 0.55 1.79
CA LYS A 87 4.28 1.57 2.41
C LYS A 87 4.84 2.95 2.12
N GLY A 88 3.96 3.90 1.88
CA GLY A 88 4.33 5.29 1.66
C GLY A 88 3.28 6.24 2.18
N ILE A 89 3.65 7.50 2.30
CA ILE A 89 2.78 8.60 2.68
C ILE A 89 2.95 9.75 1.68
N ALA A 90 1.90 10.54 1.51
CA ALA A 90 1.91 11.69 0.62
C ALA A 90 1.16 12.87 1.25
N PHE A 91 1.64 14.08 0.97
CA PHE A 91 1.04 15.34 1.44
C PHE A 91 1.00 16.37 0.32
N PRO A 92 0.09 17.36 0.40
CA PRO A 92 0.00 18.43 -0.59
C PRO A 92 1.26 19.32 -0.65
N THR A 93 1.99 19.45 0.48
CA THR A 93 3.22 20.27 0.57
C THR A 93 4.34 19.50 1.26
N GLN A 94 5.57 19.89 0.94
CA GLN A 94 6.77 19.32 1.59
C GLN A 94 6.80 19.65 3.10
N GLN A 95 6.31 20.82 3.48
CA GLN A 95 6.26 21.22 4.89
C GLN A 95 5.37 20.30 5.71
N GLU A 96 4.20 19.97 5.20
CA GLU A 96 3.28 19.04 5.87
C GLU A 96 3.88 17.64 6.00
N LEU A 97 4.59 17.18 4.98
CA LEU A 97 5.32 15.91 5.05
C LEU A 97 6.38 15.92 6.13
N ASP A 98 7.20 16.97 6.18
CA ASP A 98 8.27 17.11 7.16
C ASP A 98 7.71 17.18 8.60
N ASP A 99 6.63 17.91 8.82
CA ASP A 99 5.95 18.01 10.10
C ASP A 99 5.40 16.65 10.55
N TYR A 100 4.81 15.89 9.64
CA TYR A 100 4.31 14.55 9.93
C TYR A 100 5.44 13.56 10.28
N LEU A 101 6.56 13.63 9.57
CA LEU A 101 7.72 12.78 9.85
C LEU A 101 8.32 13.08 11.22
N LYS A 102 8.35 14.36 11.64
CA LYS A 102 8.77 14.74 12.99
C LYS A 102 7.83 14.18 14.06
N LEU A 103 6.52 14.23 13.82
CA LEU A 103 5.53 13.64 14.74
C LEU A 103 5.72 12.14 14.89
N LEU A 104 5.96 11.42 13.79
CA LEU A 104 6.24 9.97 13.82
C LEU A 104 7.51 9.66 14.61
N GLU A 105 8.57 10.43 14.40
CA GLU A 105 9.83 10.26 15.10
C GLU A 105 9.66 10.47 16.61
N GLU A 106 8.95 11.50 17.01
CA GLU A 106 8.62 11.75 18.42
C GLU A 106 7.77 10.65 19.03
N ALA A 107 6.77 10.16 18.29
CA ALA A 107 5.94 9.05 18.74
C ALA A 107 6.74 7.77 18.95
N GLN A 108 7.65 7.44 18.05
CA GLN A 108 8.57 6.31 18.20
C GLN A 108 9.48 6.44 19.42
N ARG A 109 10.01 7.65 19.68
CA ARG A 109 10.83 7.91 20.88
C ARG A 109 10.03 7.70 22.17
N ARG A 110 8.78 8.16 22.21
CA ARG A 110 7.89 7.96 23.35
C ARG A 110 7.57 6.50 23.59
N ASP A 111 7.30 5.75 22.55
CA ASP A 111 7.02 4.32 22.63
C ASP A 111 8.23 3.55 23.14
N HIS A 112 9.42 3.85 22.68
CA HIS A 112 10.66 3.24 23.18
C HIS A 112 10.87 3.54 24.67
N ARG A 113 10.62 4.76 25.12
CA ARG A 113 10.71 5.12 26.54
C ARG A 113 9.67 4.38 27.39
N LYS A 114 8.45 4.26 26.89
CA LYS A 114 7.36 3.55 27.56
C LYS A 114 7.68 2.06 27.68
N ILE A 115 8.10 1.43 26.59
CA ILE A 115 8.52 0.01 26.59
C ILE A 115 9.72 -0.19 27.53
N GLY A 116 10.71 0.70 27.50
CA GLY A 116 11.85 0.64 28.40
C GLY A 116 11.47 0.71 29.88
N LYS A 117 10.53 1.58 30.25
CA LYS A 117 9.98 1.68 31.60
C LYS A 117 9.19 0.43 32.00
N GLU A 118 8.36 -0.08 31.11
CA GLU A 118 7.59 -1.30 31.35
C GLU A 118 8.50 -2.52 31.50
N MET A 119 9.54 -2.66 30.71
CA MET A 119 10.54 -3.73 30.86
C MET A 119 11.32 -3.62 32.17
N ASN A 120 11.67 -2.42 32.59
CA ASN A 120 12.34 -2.21 33.90
C ASN A 120 11.43 -2.56 35.06
N LEU A 121 10.13 -2.25 34.98
CA LEU A 121 9.15 -2.66 35.96
C LEU A 121 8.99 -4.19 36.01
N PHE A 122 8.99 -4.87 34.89
CA PHE A 122 8.98 -6.33 34.82
C PHE A 122 10.24 -6.95 35.44
N MET A 123 11.41 -6.40 35.18
CA MET A 123 12.66 -6.87 35.77
C MET A 123 12.67 -6.75 37.29
N LEU A 124 12.13 -5.64 37.83
CA LEU A 124 11.98 -5.46 39.29
C LEU A 124 11.02 -6.47 39.92
N TYR A 125 10.01 -6.89 39.19
CA TYR A 125 9.04 -7.91 39.66
C TYR A 125 9.63 -9.32 39.72
N PHE A 126 10.56 -9.63 38.84
CA PHE A 126 11.19 -10.96 38.81
C PHE A 126 12.42 -11.09 39.73
N GLN A 127 12.87 -10.02 40.34
CA GLN A 127 13.99 -10.03 41.31
C GLN A 127 13.53 -10.20 42.77
N VAL A 128 12.23 -10.29 42.99
CA VAL A 128 11.64 -10.56 44.32
C VAL A 128 11.20 -12.01 44.41
#